data_825dfd21b775d908e493d9d1c71895fa
#
_entry.id   825dfd21b775d908e493d9d1c71895fa
#
_cell.length_a   1.000
_cell.length_b   1.000
_cell.length_c   1.000
_cell.angle_alpha   90.00
_cell.angle_beta   90.00
_cell.angle_gamma   90.00
#
_symmetry.space_group_name_H-M   'P 1'
#
loop_
_entity.id
_entity.type
_entity.pdbx_description
1 polymer ?
#
loop_
_entity_poly.entity_id
_entity_poly.type
_entity_poly.pdbx_seq_one_letter_code
_entity_poly.pdbx_strand_id
1 'polypeptide(L)'
;FCVDNLPDMLIEKFAEIAHDDKLEVDNVAIGVDIRSGQALGEMSVCLETLKKRNFTYEILFLDANEPVLVKRYKETRRAHPLSKYGIPRDSDLVFDVRFLPNPYYVPELRPQTGNDKPVSDMVKDCKEYPAFMEKLTDMLEFLIPNYLKEGKNQLVISVGCTGGKHRSVTVANALYETLEKLPYTVRLYHRDIGKDRIVKGE
;
A
#
# COMPACT_ATOMS: atom_id res chain seq x y z
N PHE A 1 -26.27 15.61 14.58
CA PHE A 1 -26.22 14.79 13.36
C PHE A 1 -24.78 14.41 13.04
N CYS A 2 -24.54 13.20 12.56
CA CYS A 2 -23.17 12.74 12.27
C CYS A 2 -23.09 12.29 10.81
N VAL A 3 -22.08 12.79 10.09
CA VAL A 3 -21.76 12.39 8.72
C VAL A 3 -20.34 11.84 8.68
N ASP A 4 -20.17 10.62 8.24
CA ASP A 4 -18.86 9.98 8.12
C ASP A 4 -18.34 10.08 6.69
N ASN A 5 -17.04 10.34 6.56
CA ASN A 5 -16.29 10.34 5.29
C ASN A 5 -16.86 11.29 4.22
N LEU A 6 -17.28 12.49 4.63
CA LEU A 6 -17.73 13.52 3.70
C LEU A 6 -16.53 14.06 2.90
N PRO A 7 -16.58 14.11 1.55
CA PRO A 7 -15.59 14.81 0.76
C PRO A 7 -15.52 16.30 1.12
N ASP A 8 -14.30 16.88 1.21
CA ASP A 8 -14.07 18.26 1.61
C ASP A 8 -14.84 19.28 0.76
N MET A 9 -14.92 19.06 -0.57
CA MET A 9 -15.69 19.89 -1.49
C MET A 9 -17.20 19.96 -1.16
N LEU A 10 -17.72 19.05 -0.35
CA LEU A 10 -19.13 19.01 0.08
C LEU A 10 -19.34 19.58 1.48
N ILE A 11 -18.29 19.79 2.27
CA ILE A 11 -18.41 20.27 3.66
C ILE A 11 -19.07 21.64 3.72
N GLU A 12 -18.68 22.56 2.84
CA GLU A 12 -19.24 23.90 2.76
C GLU A 12 -20.73 23.87 2.44
N LYS A 13 -21.12 23.10 1.41
CA LYS A 13 -22.54 22.97 1.03
C LYS A 13 -23.34 22.26 2.10
N PHE A 14 -22.74 21.27 2.76
CA PHE A 14 -23.41 20.58 3.85
C PHE A 14 -23.62 21.50 5.06
N ALA A 15 -22.65 22.36 5.40
CA ALA A 15 -22.78 23.36 6.44
C ALA A 15 -23.90 24.36 6.14
N GLU A 16 -24.05 24.80 4.89
CA GLU A 16 -25.16 25.65 4.44
C GLU A 16 -26.52 24.97 4.66
N ILE A 17 -26.64 23.70 4.26
CA ILE A 17 -27.87 22.93 4.40
C ILE A 17 -28.18 22.69 5.88
N ALA A 18 -27.20 22.36 6.68
CA ALA A 18 -27.37 22.08 8.10
C ALA A 18 -27.74 23.34 8.92
N HIS A 19 -27.46 24.54 8.39
CA HIS A 19 -27.80 25.80 9.02
C HIS A 19 -29.16 26.36 8.53
N ASP A 20 -29.88 25.66 7.65
CA ASP A 20 -31.22 26.04 7.23
C ASP A 20 -32.18 25.79 8.41
N ASP A 21 -32.88 26.85 8.85
CA ASP A 21 -33.86 26.83 9.95
C ASP A 21 -34.99 25.78 9.78
N LYS A 22 -35.10 25.17 8.59
CA LYS A 22 -36.04 24.09 8.32
C LYS A 22 -35.57 22.72 8.78
N LEU A 23 -34.26 22.57 9.06
CA LEU A 23 -33.70 21.36 9.61
C LEU A 23 -33.49 21.59 11.12
N GLU A 24 -34.20 20.87 11.96
CA GLU A 24 -34.01 20.89 13.42
C GLU A 24 -32.67 20.18 13.81
N VAL A 25 -31.55 20.72 13.37
CA VAL A 25 -30.21 20.16 13.63
C VAL A 25 -29.35 21.18 14.35
N ASP A 26 -29.23 21.03 15.67
CA ASP A 26 -28.44 21.93 16.52
C ASP A 26 -26.91 21.75 16.34
N ASN A 27 -26.46 20.51 16.17
CA ASN A 27 -25.04 20.19 16.07
C ASN A 27 -24.78 19.16 15.01
N VAL A 28 -23.71 19.35 14.24
CA VAL A 28 -23.22 18.42 13.21
C VAL A 28 -21.80 18.00 13.50
N ALA A 29 -21.53 16.70 13.48
CA ALA A 29 -20.21 16.15 13.48
C ALA A 29 -19.88 15.60 12.10
N ILE A 30 -18.78 16.03 11.51
CA ILE A 30 -18.31 15.58 10.19
C ILE A 30 -17.01 14.81 10.38
N GLY A 31 -17.02 13.50 10.06
CA GLY A 31 -15.83 12.67 10.01
C GLY A 31 -15.11 12.88 8.68
N VAL A 32 -13.85 13.32 8.74
CA VAL A 32 -12.98 13.44 7.58
C VAL A 32 -11.74 12.59 7.80
N ASP A 33 -11.39 11.77 6.85
CA ASP A 33 -10.21 10.92 6.97
C ASP A 33 -9.37 10.87 5.69
N ILE A 34 -8.24 10.20 5.80
CA ILE A 34 -7.24 10.04 4.74
C ILE A 34 -7.81 9.36 3.47
N ARG A 35 -8.96 8.69 3.54
CA ARG A 35 -9.62 8.07 2.39
C ARG A 35 -10.19 9.10 1.41
N SER A 36 -10.41 10.32 1.87
CA SER A 36 -10.84 11.45 1.03
C SER A 36 -9.78 11.88 -0.01
N GLY A 37 -8.60 11.27 -0.03
CA GLY A 37 -7.59 11.44 -1.07
C GLY A 37 -6.82 12.76 -0.97
N GLN A 38 -6.86 13.60 -2.02
CA GLN A 38 -6.20 14.93 -2.04
C GLN A 38 -6.87 15.96 -1.12
N ALA A 39 -7.99 15.62 -0.57
CA ALA A 39 -8.88 16.43 0.22
C ALA A 39 -8.24 17.08 1.47
N LEU A 40 -7.28 16.42 2.12
CA LEU A 40 -6.58 17.00 3.27
C LEU A 40 -5.77 18.26 2.93
N GLY A 41 -5.33 18.40 1.67
CA GLY A 41 -4.61 19.61 1.21
C GLY A 41 -5.53 20.83 1.06
N GLU A 42 -6.81 20.61 0.80
CA GLU A 42 -7.81 21.66 0.59
C GLU A 42 -8.61 21.98 1.86
N MET A 43 -8.46 21.16 2.91
CA MET A 43 -9.18 21.34 4.19
C MET A 43 -8.96 22.72 4.81
N SER A 44 -7.73 23.25 4.75
CA SER A 44 -7.44 24.58 5.28
C SER A 44 -8.24 25.67 4.58
N VAL A 45 -8.40 25.55 3.26
CA VAL A 45 -9.19 26.49 2.44
C VAL A 45 -10.68 26.39 2.79
N CYS A 46 -11.18 25.17 2.96
CA CYS A 46 -12.55 24.92 3.37
C CYS A 46 -12.83 25.52 4.76
N LEU A 47 -11.96 25.30 5.73
CA LEU A 47 -12.11 25.88 7.08
C LEU A 47 -12.05 27.41 7.09
N GLU A 48 -11.19 28.04 6.28
CA GLU A 48 -11.18 29.48 6.11
C GLU A 48 -12.49 30.01 5.51
N THR A 49 -13.07 29.28 4.56
CA THR A 49 -14.36 29.65 3.95
C THR A 49 -15.49 29.56 4.97
N LEU A 50 -15.55 28.50 5.77
CA LEU A 50 -16.52 28.36 6.86
C LEU A 50 -16.40 29.52 7.86
N LYS A 51 -15.16 29.88 8.23
CA LYS A 51 -14.89 31.01 9.13
C LYS A 51 -15.36 32.35 8.55
N LYS A 52 -15.10 32.61 7.26
CA LYS A 52 -15.57 33.84 6.57
C LYS A 52 -17.09 33.95 6.52
N ARG A 53 -17.79 32.83 6.53
CA ARG A 53 -19.26 32.75 6.54
C ARG A 53 -19.87 32.70 7.95
N ASN A 54 -19.06 32.94 8.99
CA ASN A 54 -19.46 32.92 10.40
C ASN A 54 -20.00 31.59 10.91
N PHE A 55 -19.62 30.47 10.30
CA PHE A 55 -19.89 29.15 10.89
C PHE A 55 -18.95 28.93 12.08
N THR A 56 -19.54 28.55 13.23
CA THR A 56 -18.76 28.13 14.39
C THR A 56 -18.43 26.66 14.29
N TYR A 57 -17.16 26.31 14.43
CA TYR A 57 -16.72 24.92 14.40
C TYR A 57 -15.60 24.65 15.39
N GLU A 58 -15.48 23.40 15.80
CA GLU A 58 -14.36 22.87 16.58
C GLU A 58 -13.74 21.70 15.81
N ILE A 59 -12.43 21.53 15.98
CA ILE A 59 -11.69 20.44 15.35
C ILE A 59 -11.24 19.45 16.41
N LEU A 60 -11.73 18.23 16.33
CA LEU A 60 -11.22 17.10 17.10
C LEU A 60 -10.26 16.29 16.23
N PHE A 61 -8.96 16.41 16.46
CA PHE A 61 -7.95 15.62 15.76
C PHE A 61 -7.69 14.33 16.53
N LEU A 62 -8.00 13.19 15.90
CA LEU A 62 -7.75 11.87 16.46
C LEU A 62 -6.46 11.30 15.85
N ASP A 63 -5.46 11.10 16.68
CA ASP A 63 -4.19 10.51 16.29
C ASP A 63 -3.88 9.24 17.08
N ALA A 64 -3.05 8.40 16.53
CA ALA A 64 -2.51 7.25 17.22
C ALA A 64 -1.07 7.00 16.75
N ASN A 65 -0.23 6.51 17.65
CA ASN A 65 1.15 6.18 17.30
C ASN A 65 1.22 5.05 16.26
N GLU A 66 2.27 5.05 15.46
CA GLU A 66 2.46 4.16 14.32
C GLU A 66 2.26 2.67 14.65
N PRO A 67 2.81 2.11 15.78
CA PRO A 67 2.60 0.72 16.13
C PRO A 67 1.13 0.34 16.33
N VAL A 68 0.34 1.24 16.91
CA VAL A 68 -1.11 1.03 17.12
C VAL A 68 -1.87 1.05 15.80
N LEU A 69 -1.54 1.99 14.91
CA LEU A 69 -2.14 2.07 13.57
C LEU A 69 -1.83 0.81 12.76
N VAL A 70 -0.57 0.39 12.72
CA VAL A 70 -0.15 -0.84 12.02
C VAL A 70 -0.89 -2.06 12.56
N LYS A 71 -1.01 -2.18 13.89
CA LYS A 71 -1.74 -3.28 14.52
C LYS A 71 -3.21 -3.29 14.10
N ARG A 72 -3.90 -2.16 14.18
CA ARG A 72 -5.32 -2.04 13.80
C ARG A 72 -5.57 -2.36 12.32
N TYR A 73 -4.70 -1.91 11.42
CA TYR A 73 -4.82 -2.26 9.99
C TYR A 73 -4.63 -3.75 9.74
N LYS A 74 -3.72 -4.41 10.46
CA LYS A 74 -3.55 -5.87 10.40
C LYS A 74 -4.77 -6.62 10.91
N GLU A 75 -5.32 -6.20 12.05
CA GLU A 75 -6.50 -6.82 12.67
C GLU A 75 -7.75 -6.70 11.81
N THR A 76 -7.96 -5.56 11.16
CA THR A 76 -9.14 -5.33 10.33
C THR A 76 -9.04 -5.88 8.90
N ARG A 77 -7.88 -6.43 8.52
CA ARG A 77 -7.57 -6.88 7.14
C ARG A 77 -7.86 -5.83 6.07
N ARG A 78 -7.91 -4.56 6.45
CA ARG A 78 -8.10 -3.44 5.54
C ARG A 78 -6.75 -2.93 5.07
N ALA A 79 -6.59 -2.73 3.77
CA ALA A 79 -5.42 -2.02 3.26
C ALA A 79 -5.46 -0.57 3.74
N HIS A 80 -4.31 -0.02 4.16
CA HIS A 80 -4.22 1.39 4.49
C HIS A 80 -4.68 2.23 3.29
N PRO A 81 -5.54 3.26 3.46
CA PRO A 81 -6.07 4.04 2.32
C PRO A 81 -4.99 4.67 1.45
N LEU A 82 -3.86 5.08 2.02
CA LEU A 82 -2.71 5.58 1.27
C LEU A 82 -1.87 4.47 0.63
N SER A 83 -2.13 3.21 0.93
CA SER A 83 -1.52 2.09 0.22
C SER A 83 -2.22 1.82 -1.13
N LYS A 84 -2.61 2.87 -1.84
CA LYS A 84 -3.17 2.81 -3.19
C LYS A 84 -2.30 1.98 -4.14
N TYR A 85 -1.05 1.79 -3.76
CA TYR A 85 -0.03 0.96 -4.39
C TYR A 85 0.41 -0.23 -3.52
N GLY A 86 -0.39 -0.59 -2.49
CA GLY A 86 -0.16 -1.74 -1.61
C GLY A 86 -0.25 -3.08 -2.35
N ILE A 87 -0.35 -4.15 -1.57
CA ILE A 87 -0.52 -5.52 -2.11
C ILE A 87 -1.67 -5.54 -3.11
N PRO A 88 -1.49 -6.10 -4.31
CA PRO A 88 -2.58 -6.30 -5.25
C PRO A 88 -3.75 -7.02 -4.57
N ARG A 89 -4.98 -6.59 -4.83
CA ARG A 89 -6.18 -7.17 -4.19
C ARG A 89 -6.45 -8.62 -4.61
N ASP A 90 -5.89 -9.00 -5.73
CA ASP A 90 -5.97 -10.33 -6.35
C ASP A 90 -4.85 -11.26 -5.91
N SER A 91 -3.94 -10.82 -5.02
CA SER A 91 -2.84 -11.67 -4.54
C SER A 91 -3.36 -12.81 -3.65
N ASP A 92 -3.05 -14.03 -4.04
CA ASP A 92 -3.32 -15.23 -3.26
C ASP A 92 -2.25 -15.49 -2.21
N LEU A 93 -0.98 -15.28 -2.60
CA LEU A 93 0.18 -15.42 -1.73
C LEU A 93 1.00 -14.12 -1.75
N VAL A 94 1.48 -13.72 -0.59
CA VAL A 94 2.25 -12.48 -0.45
C VAL A 94 3.49 -12.74 0.38
N PHE A 95 4.66 -12.41 -0.19
CA PHE A 95 5.96 -12.55 0.47
C PHE A 95 6.62 -11.19 0.62
N ASP A 96 6.90 -10.82 1.86
CA ASP A 96 7.64 -9.60 2.20
C ASP A 96 9.14 -9.92 2.32
N VAL A 97 9.92 -9.36 1.41
CA VAL A 97 11.37 -9.59 1.35
C VAL A 97 12.21 -8.42 1.89
N ARG A 98 11.63 -7.60 2.78
CA ARG A 98 12.33 -6.45 3.39
C ARG A 98 13.46 -6.84 4.32
N PHE A 99 13.52 -8.08 4.78
CA PHE A 99 14.60 -8.61 5.58
C PHE A 99 15.92 -8.78 4.80
N LEU A 100 15.88 -8.82 3.46
CA LEU A 100 17.07 -8.88 2.62
C LEU A 100 17.80 -7.52 2.59
N PRO A 101 19.12 -7.49 2.29
CA PRO A 101 19.90 -6.26 2.17
C PRO A 101 19.23 -5.25 1.24
N ASN A 102 19.28 -3.97 1.59
CA ASN A 102 18.58 -2.94 0.84
C ASN A 102 19.55 -2.12 -0.04
N PRO A 103 19.58 -2.35 -1.36
CA PRO A 103 20.46 -1.64 -2.29
C PRO A 103 20.23 -0.13 -2.33
N TYR A 104 19.10 0.35 -1.85
CA TYR A 104 18.79 1.78 -1.78
C TYR A 104 19.79 2.59 -0.96
N TYR A 105 20.44 1.98 0.04
CA TYR A 105 21.42 2.65 0.89
C TYR A 105 22.82 2.72 0.26
N VAL A 106 23.03 2.06 -0.87
CA VAL A 106 24.27 2.13 -1.66
C VAL A 106 24.05 3.15 -2.78
N PRO A 107 24.74 4.32 -2.78
CA PRO A 107 24.47 5.40 -3.73
C PRO A 107 24.51 4.95 -5.20
N GLU A 108 25.45 4.09 -5.55
CA GLU A 108 25.66 3.59 -6.92
C GLU A 108 24.55 2.62 -7.37
N LEU A 109 23.90 1.94 -6.42
CA LEU A 109 22.83 0.97 -6.70
C LEU A 109 21.43 1.58 -6.61
N ARG A 110 21.30 2.71 -5.95
CA ARG A 110 20.02 3.39 -5.74
C ARG A 110 19.22 3.65 -7.04
N PRO A 111 19.83 4.16 -8.14
CA PRO A 111 19.11 4.40 -9.39
C PRO A 111 18.79 3.10 -10.15
N GLN A 112 19.53 2.04 -9.90
CA GLN A 112 19.41 0.74 -10.57
C GLN A 112 18.19 -0.04 -10.08
N THR A 113 17.92 -1.20 -10.66
CA THR A 113 16.81 -2.08 -10.35
C THR A 113 17.29 -3.49 -10.00
N GLY A 114 16.39 -4.35 -9.53
CA GLY A 114 16.71 -5.76 -9.33
C GLY A 114 16.98 -6.56 -10.62
N ASN A 115 16.78 -5.96 -11.80
CA ASN A 115 17.20 -6.53 -13.08
C ASN A 115 18.69 -6.31 -13.34
N ASP A 116 19.29 -5.32 -12.68
CA ASP A 116 20.69 -5.00 -12.88
C ASP A 116 21.56 -5.92 -12.02
N LYS A 117 22.61 -6.48 -12.64
CA LYS A 117 23.46 -7.48 -11.99
C LYS A 117 24.05 -7.03 -10.65
N PRO A 118 24.60 -5.80 -10.47
CA PRO A 118 25.14 -5.37 -9.18
C PRO A 118 24.11 -5.37 -8.05
N VAL A 119 22.87 -4.98 -8.36
CA VAL A 119 21.76 -5.00 -7.41
C VAL A 119 21.35 -6.43 -7.07
N SER A 120 21.21 -7.27 -8.09
CA SER A 120 20.85 -8.67 -7.92
C SER A 120 21.89 -9.43 -7.11
N ASP A 121 23.19 -9.23 -7.40
CA ASP A 121 24.29 -9.85 -6.68
C ASP A 121 24.25 -9.44 -5.19
N MET A 122 24.16 -8.14 -4.89
CA MET A 122 24.07 -7.67 -3.50
C MET A 122 22.91 -8.30 -2.72
N VAL A 123 21.75 -8.50 -3.35
CA VAL A 123 20.60 -9.12 -2.71
C VAL A 123 20.80 -10.61 -2.50
N LYS A 124 21.44 -11.29 -3.47
CA LYS A 124 21.67 -12.74 -3.47
C LYS A 124 22.82 -13.18 -2.56
N ASP A 125 23.81 -12.30 -2.33
CA ASP A 125 25.03 -12.64 -1.57
C ASP A 125 24.81 -12.78 -0.05
N CYS A 126 23.62 -12.42 0.47
CA CYS A 126 23.35 -12.60 1.88
C CYS A 126 22.96 -14.05 2.21
N LYS A 127 23.33 -14.51 3.41
CA LYS A 127 23.06 -15.88 3.89
C LYS A 127 21.57 -16.24 3.97
N GLU A 128 20.71 -15.24 4.14
CA GLU A 128 19.26 -15.41 4.26
C GLU A 128 18.60 -15.70 2.91
N TYR A 129 19.20 -15.23 1.81
CA TYR A 129 18.61 -15.35 0.48
C TYR A 129 18.46 -16.80 0.01
N PRO A 130 19.51 -17.64 -0.01
CA PRO A 130 19.40 -19.02 -0.48
C PRO A 130 18.44 -19.83 0.39
N ALA A 131 18.50 -19.69 1.71
CA ALA A 131 17.60 -20.38 2.63
C ALA A 131 16.14 -19.95 2.45
N PHE A 132 15.89 -18.67 2.15
CA PHE A 132 14.54 -18.19 1.86
C PHE A 132 14.04 -18.75 0.53
N MET A 133 14.84 -18.72 -0.52
CA MET A 133 14.45 -19.21 -1.84
C MET A 133 14.15 -20.71 -1.83
N GLU A 134 14.95 -21.51 -1.14
CA GLU A 134 14.70 -22.94 -0.93
C GLU A 134 13.31 -23.17 -0.31
N LYS A 135 13.05 -22.56 0.84
CA LYS A 135 11.76 -22.70 1.55
C LYS A 135 10.58 -22.18 0.74
N LEU A 136 10.76 -21.10 0.01
CA LEU A 136 9.74 -20.53 -0.86
C LEU A 136 9.39 -21.49 -2.00
N THR A 137 10.41 -22.05 -2.65
CA THR A 137 10.24 -22.99 -3.74
C THR A 137 9.55 -24.27 -3.27
N ASP A 138 10.04 -24.88 -2.19
CA ASP A 138 9.45 -26.09 -1.59
C ASP A 138 7.97 -25.88 -1.25
N MET A 139 7.64 -24.75 -0.65
CA MET A 139 6.26 -24.41 -0.32
C MET A 139 5.39 -24.27 -1.57
N LEU A 140 5.88 -23.63 -2.62
CA LEU A 140 5.13 -23.46 -3.87
C LEU A 140 4.97 -24.77 -4.64
N GLU A 141 6.00 -25.61 -4.66
CA GLU A 141 5.91 -26.96 -5.24
C GLU A 141 4.86 -27.85 -4.54
N PHE A 142 4.71 -27.64 -3.22
CA PHE A 142 3.64 -28.29 -2.47
C PHE A 142 2.26 -27.66 -2.74
N LEU A 143 2.14 -26.33 -2.74
CA LEU A 143 0.86 -25.65 -2.80
C LEU A 143 0.22 -25.68 -4.20
N ILE A 144 1.00 -25.46 -5.27
CA ILE A 144 0.48 -25.33 -6.64
C ILE A 144 -0.34 -26.56 -7.07
N PRO A 145 0.16 -27.81 -6.93
CA PRO A 145 -0.63 -28.98 -7.30
C PRO A 145 -1.91 -29.14 -6.47
N ASN A 146 -1.90 -28.74 -5.20
CA ASN A 146 -3.06 -28.82 -4.33
C ASN A 146 -4.12 -27.77 -4.70
N TYR A 147 -3.73 -26.57 -5.06
CA TYR A 147 -4.65 -25.54 -5.58
C TYR A 147 -5.28 -25.97 -6.93
N LEU A 148 -4.51 -26.60 -7.80
CA LEU A 148 -5.04 -27.14 -9.05
C LEU A 148 -6.09 -28.22 -8.82
N LYS A 149 -5.89 -29.10 -7.84
CA LYS A 149 -6.89 -30.14 -7.46
C LYS A 149 -8.19 -29.51 -6.96
N GLU A 150 -8.12 -28.36 -6.27
CA GLU A 150 -9.29 -27.60 -5.83
C GLU A 150 -9.96 -26.79 -6.97
N GLY A 151 -9.46 -26.89 -8.20
CA GLY A 151 -10.02 -26.20 -9.37
C GLY A 151 -9.56 -24.75 -9.54
N LYS A 152 -8.50 -24.31 -8.82
CA LYS A 152 -7.96 -22.97 -8.98
C LYS A 152 -7.18 -22.84 -10.28
N ASN A 153 -7.70 -22.06 -11.21
CA ASN A 153 -7.12 -21.89 -12.55
C ASN A 153 -6.03 -20.81 -12.65
N GLN A 154 -5.91 -19.99 -11.63
CA GLN A 154 -4.93 -18.90 -11.57
C GLN A 154 -4.45 -18.74 -10.13
N LEU A 155 -3.14 -18.56 -9.97
CA LEU A 155 -2.50 -18.25 -8.69
C LEU A 155 -1.67 -16.98 -8.84
N VAL A 156 -1.98 -15.97 -8.05
CA VAL A 156 -1.26 -14.70 -8.03
C VAL A 156 -0.31 -14.66 -6.82
N ILE A 157 0.99 -14.67 -7.10
CA ILE A 157 2.05 -14.61 -6.10
C ILE A 157 2.65 -13.20 -6.13
N SER A 158 2.57 -12.48 -5.02
CA SER A 158 3.14 -11.15 -4.89
C SER A 158 4.37 -11.14 -4.01
N VAL A 159 5.46 -10.59 -4.53
CA VAL A 159 6.70 -10.36 -3.78
C VAL A 159 6.83 -8.86 -3.51
N GLY A 160 6.91 -8.47 -2.25
CA GLY A 160 6.88 -7.08 -1.82
C GLY A 160 8.17 -6.65 -1.12
N CYS A 161 8.61 -5.42 -1.43
CA CYS A 161 9.61 -4.70 -0.64
C CYS A 161 9.18 -3.23 -0.49
N THR A 162 10.01 -2.39 0.13
CA THR A 162 9.63 -0.99 0.41
C THR A 162 9.34 -0.16 -0.84
N GLY A 163 10.13 -0.31 -1.89
CA GLY A 163 10.05 0.51 -3.12
C GLY A 163 9.61 -0.24 -4.37
N GLY A 164 9.52 -1.58 -4.33
CA GLY A 164 9.16 -2.38 -5.51
C GLY A 164 10.19 -2.38 -6.65
N LYS A 165 11.41 -1.89 -6.42
CA LYS A 165 12.42 -1.64 -7.45
C LYS A 165 13.63 -2.58 -7.38
N HIS A 166 14.08 -2.94 -6.18
CA HIS A 166 15.32 -3.71 -5.96
C HIS A 166 15.04 -5.15 -5.53
N ARG A 167 14.91 -5.38 -4.21
CA ARG A 167 14.79 -6.71 -3.58
C ARG A 167 13.67 -7.58 -4.14
N SER A 168 12.46 -7.02 -4.23
CA SER A 168 11.30 -7.74 -4.77
C SER A 168 11.46 -8.11 -6.23
N VAL A 169 12.10 -7.26 -7.03
CA VAL A 169 12.40 -7.54 -8.44
C VAL A 169 13.40 -8.68 -8.55
N THR A 170 14.49 -8.64 -7.79
CA THR A 170 15.50 -9.72 -7.76
C THR A 170 14.90 -11.08 -7.38
N VAL A 171 14.10 -11.09 -6.30
CA VAL A 171 13.45 -12.34 -5.83
C VAL A 171 12.40 -12.82 -6.81
N ALA A 172 11.59 -11.94 -7.39
CA ALA A 172 10.56 -12.31 -8.36
C ALA A 172 11.17 -12.88 -9.64
N ASN A 173 12.29 -12.33 -10.12
CA ASN A 173 13.02 -12.89 -11.27
C ASN A 173 13.52 -14.30 -10.97
N ALA A 174 14.18 -14.52 -9.84
CA ALA A 174 14.67 -15.83 -9.46
C ALA A 174 13.55 -16.86 -9.26
N LEU A 175 12.42 -16.43 -8.69
CA LEU A 175 11.24 -17.26 -8.55
C LEU A 175 10.66 -17.63 -9.93
N TYR A 176 10.60 -16.65 -10.84
CA TYR A 176 10.15 -16.89 -12.21
C TYR A 176 11.02 -17.94 -12.91
N GLU A 177 12.37 -17.79 -12.87
CA GLU A 177 13.33 -18.73 -13.45
C GLU A 177 13.17 -20.17 -12.88
N THR A 178 12.70 -20.29 -11.65
CA THR A 178 12.44 -21.58 -11.02
C THR A 178 11.10 -22.15 -11.48
N LEU A 179 10.03 -21.36 -11.45
CA LEU A 179 8.68 -21.80 -11.76
C LEU A 179 8.45 -22.06 -13.26
N GLU A 180 9.16 -21.36 -14.16
CA GLU A 180 9.04 -21.59 -15.61
C GLU A 180 9.53 -22.96 -16.06
N LYS A 181 10.32 -23.65 -15.23
CA LYS A 181 10.76 -25.05 -15.46
C LYS A 181 9.66 -26.07 -15.18
N LEU A 182 8.62 -25.65 -14.48
CA LEU A 182 7.47 -26.47 -14.16
C LEU A 182 6.44 -26.47 -15.33
N PRO A 183 5.55 -27.46 -15.42
CA PRO A 183 4.60 -27.56 -16.53
C PRO A 183 3.42 -26.59 -16.41
N TYR A 184 3.69 -25.34 -16.05
CA TYR A 184 2.70 -24.28 -15.87
C TYR A 184 3.02 -23.06 -16.73
N THR A 185 2.00 -22.31 -17.11
CA THR A 185 2.20 -21.02 -17.76
C THR A 185 2.49 -19.97 -16.68
N VAL A 186 3.71 -19.49 -16.61
CA VAL A 186 4.14 -18.45 -15.65
C VAL A 186 4.25 -17.10 -16.35
N ARG A 187 3.79 -16.05 -15.68
CA ARG A 187 3.94 -14.66 -16.15
C ARG A 187 4.56 -13.82 -15.04
N LEU A 188 5.58 -13.04 -15.39
CA LEU A 188 6.25 -12.12 -14.50
C LEU A 188 5.85 -10.69 -14.84
N TYR A 189 5.49 -9.91 -13.80
CA TYR A 189 5.18 -8.49 -13.93
C TYR A 189 5.73 -7.68 -12.77
N HIS A 190 6.49 -6.65 -13.05
CA HIS A 190 7.03 -5.73 -12.05
C HIS A 190 6.22 -4.43 -12.01
N ARG A 191 5.20 -4.40 -11.17
CA ARG A 191 4.23 -3.31 -11.08
C ARG A 191 4.85 -1.95 -10.77
N ASP A 192 5.85 -1.92 -9.90
CA ASP A 192 6.38 -0.70 -9.30
C ASP A 192 7.82 -0.37 -9.72
N ILE A 193 8.42 -1.11 -10.64
CA ILE A 193 9.82 -0.97 -11.03
C ILE A 193 10.17 0.42 -11.60
N GLY A 194 9.25 1.03 -12.35
CA GLY A 194 9.41 2.35 -12.96
C GLY A 194 8.94 3.53 -12.08
N LYS A 195 8.50 3.27 -10.84
CA LYS A 195 8.03 4.32 -9.95
C LYS A 195 9.22 4.87 -9.14
N ASP A 196 9.75 6.01 -9.56
CA ASP A 196 10.61 6.78 -8.69
C ASP A 196 9.79 7.28 -7.48
N ARG A 197 10.26 7.01 -6.27
CA ARG A 197 9.72 7.67 -5.10
C ARG A 197 10.02 9.16 -5.27
N ILE A 198 8.98 9.96 -5.45
CA ILE A 198 9.05 11.38 -5.18
C ILE A 198 9.36 11.47 -3.67
N VAL A 199 10.63 11.62 -3.34
CA VAL A 199 11.04 12.07 -2.00
C VAL A 199 10.43 13.47 -1.90
N LYS A 200 9.34 13.62 -1.17
CA LYS A 200 8.86 14.95 -0.79
C LYS A 200 10.03 15.59 -0.06
N GLY A 201 10.52 16.67 -0.65
CA GLY A 201 11.64 17.43 -0.15
C GLY A 201 11.44 17.87 1.29
N GLU A 202 12.57 18.10 1.89
CA GLU A 202 12.79 18.75 3.19
C GLU A 202 11.95 19.99 3.38
#